data_426d52888db88891c608243cada4b38c
#
_entry.id   426d52888db88891c608243cada4b38c
#
_cell.length_a   1.000
_cell.length_b   1.000
_cell.length_c   1.000
_cell.angle_alpha   90.00
_cell.angle_beta   90.00
_cell.angle_gamma   90.00
#
_symmetry.space_group_name_H-M   'P 1'
#
loop_
_entity.id
_entity.type
_entity.pdbx_description
1 polymer ?
#
loop_
_entity_poly.entity_id
_entity_poly.type
_entity_poly.pdbx_seq_one_letter_code
_entity_poly.pdbx_strand_id
1 'polypeptide(L)'
;MVKREGHSHTEFCPHGSGDDVELMIQKAIRLGFDTYSITEHAPLPAGFSDDYRGKKTGLTEAAISMSDLEPYFKKANEMKTKYADQIQIQIGFEVDYLPEFTNWTKAFLDEYGPRTTDNILSVHFLKGRDGHYWCVDDTLADFQTGLLSQFQDSQSLYRLYFEQVNRSIRDDLGKFAPQRIGHMTLIKKFQDHFRLDSAFSPENLGIVSDILLAIKSQGRQLDLNAAGLYKKDCNEQYPSLQIIEMARVLKIPMIYGSDAHSVADIGRGYHA
;
A
#
# COMPACT_ATOMS: atom_id res chain seq x y z
N MET A 1 6.75 24.31 0.67
CA MET A 1 5.86 23.11 0.66
C MET A 1 6.49 22.12 1.62
N VAL A 2 5.73 21.47 2.51
CA VAL A 2 6.28 20.46 3.44
C VAL A 2 6.72 19.25 2.63
N LYS A 3 7.99 18.87 2.74
CA LYS A 3 8.55 17.70 2.07
C LYS A 3 8.31 16.47 2.93
N ARG A 4 7.51 15.52 2.41
CA ARG A 4 7.06 14.35 3.17
C ARG A 4 7.49 13.05 2.50
N GLU A 5 8.11 12.15 3.28
CA GLU A 5 8.22 10.72 2.98
C GLU A 5 7.06 10.02 3.69
N GLY A 6 6.10 9.58 2.91
CA GLY A 6 4.81 9.14 3.45
C GLY A 6 4.61 7.65 3.50
N HIS A 7 5.50 6.83 2.91
CA HIS A 7 5.31 5.38 2.84
C HIS A 7 6.65 4.67 3.00
N SER A 8 6.86 4.03 4.15
CA SER A 8 8.07 3.27 4.42
C SER A 8 7.84 2.16 5.45
N HIS A 9 8.64 1.12 5.36
CA HIS A 9 8.65 -0.03 6.24
C HIS A 9 9.88 -0.02 7.15
N THR A 10 10.05 -1.02 8.01
CA THR A 10 11.06 -1.05 9.05
C THR A 10 11.77 -2.41 9.10
N GLU A 11 12.66 -2.58 10.06
CA GLU A 11 13.27 -3.87 10.38
C GLU A 11 12.28 -4.96 10.80
N PHE A 12 11.03 -4.57 11.11
CA PHE A 12 9.95 -5.52 11.43
C PHE A 12 9.29 -6.12 10.18
N CYS A 13 9.47 -5.50 9.00
CA CYS A 13 8.93 -6.02 7.76
C CYS A 13 9.63 -7.34 7.37
N PRO A 14 8.90 -8.49 7.30
CA PRO A 14 9.54 -9.79 7.07
C PRO A 14 10.19 -9.92 5.69
N HIS A 15 9.76 -9.16 4.69
CA HIS A 15 10.34 -9.14 3.33
C HIS A 15 11.20 -7.89 3.08
N GLY A 16 11.43 -7.07 4.10
CA GLY A 16 12.35 -5.94 4.05
C GLY A 16 13.83 -6.35 4.10
N SER A 17 14.71 -5.38 3.99
CA SER A 17 16.17 -5.61 4.08
C SER A 17 16.65 -5.94 5.50
N GLY A 18 15.82 -5.68 6.52
CA GLY A 18 16.21 -5.72 7.93
C GLY A 18 16.96 -4.46 8.40
N ASP A 19 17.03 -3.43 7.57
CA ASP A 19 17.66 -2.15 7.97
C ASP A 19 16.90 -1.50 9.13
N ASP A 20 17.63 -1.05 10.15
CA ASP A 20 17.06 -0.35 11.29
C ASP A 20 16.36 0.94 10.83
N VAL A 21 15.13 1.16 11.26
CA VAL A 21 14.32 2.34 10.95
C VAL A 21 15.04 3.65 11.31
N GLU A 22 15.92 3.64 12.29
CA GLU A 22 16.75 4.80 12.65
C GLU A 22 17.63 5.24 11.48
N LEU A 23 18.27 4.30 10.78
CA LEU A 23 19.11 4.61 9.62
C LEU A 23 18.29 5.17 8.46
N MET A 24 17.07 4.67 8.30
CA MET A 24 16.12 5.17 7.30
C MET A 24 15.69 6.62 7.61
N ILE A 25 15.34 6.91 8.86
CA ILE A 25 15.00 8.26 9.34
C ILE A 25 16.19 9.21 9.14
N GLN A 26 17.41 8.80 9.51
CA GLN A 26 18.62 9.60 9.28
C GLN A 26 18.85 9.93 7.81
N LYS A 27 18.54 8.98 6.90
CA LYS A 27 18.59 9.24 5.46
C LYS A 27 17.52 10.26 5.05
N ALA A 28 16.29 10.12 5.53
CA ALA A 28 15.22 11.07 5.24
C ALA A 28 15.61 12.51 5.69
N ILE A 29 16.20 12.65 6.87
CA ILE A 29 16.72 13.94 7.38
C ILE A 29 17.80 14.48 6.44
N ARG A 30 18.79 13.66 6.06
CA ARG A 30 19.85 14.08 5.11
C ARG A 30 19.31 14.52 3.76
N LEU A 31 18.19 13.94 3.32
CA LEU A 31 17.51 14.31 2.08
C LEU A 31 16.60 15.54 2.26
N GLY A 32 16.50 16.09 3.46
CA GLY A 32 15.72 17.30 3.77
C GLY A 32 14.21 17.06 3.79
N PHE A 33 13.76 15.88 4.21
CA PHE A 33 12.34 15.66 4.49
C PHE A 33 11.96 16.31 5.82
N ASP A 34 10.80 16.97 5.83
CA ASP A 34 10.22 17.60 7.02
C ASP A 34 9.37 16.60 7.82
N THR A 35 8.80 15.61 7.14
CA THR A 35 7.93 14.57 7.73
C THR A 35 8.33 13.20 7.21
N TYR A 36 8.31 12.20 8.08
CA TYR A 36 8.58 10.80 7.80
C TYR A 36 7.47 9.92 8.38
N SER A 37 6.83 9.10 7.55
CA SER A 37 5.80 8.17 7.99
C SER A 37 6.34 6.75 8.03
N ILE A 38 6.27 6.13 9.19
CA ILE A 38 6.49 4.70 9.39
C ILE A 38 5.12 4.04 9.19
N THR A 39 4.95 3.23 8.14
CA THR A 39 3.67 2.62 7.74
C THR A 39 3.83 1.13 7.52
N GLU A 40 4.20 0.42 8.59
CA GLU A 40 4.48 -1.02 8.53
C GLU A 40 3.24 -1.83 8.11
N HIS A 41 3.44 -2.97 7.45
CA HIS A 41 2.34 -3.87 7.10
C HIS A 41 1.61 -4.36 8.34
N ALA A 42 0.33 -4.04 8.45
CA ALA A 42 -0.51 -4.49 9.55
C ALA A 42 -0.66 -6.02 9.54
N PRO A 43 -0.75 -6.68 10.70
CA PRO A 43 -0.96 -8.12 10.76
C PRO A 43 -2.15 -8.57 9.92
N LEU A 44 -2.02 -9.71 9.25
CA LEU A 44 -3.12 -10.33 8.51
C LEU A 44 -4.13 -10.99 9.47
N PRO A 45 -5.42 -11.04 9.09
CA PRO A 45 -6.47 -11.64 9.91
C PRO A 45 -6.22 -13.12 10.20
N ALA A 46 -6.56 -13.54 11.41
CA ALA A 46 -6.62 -14.97 11.73
C ALA A 46 -7.60 -15.68 10.78
N GLY A 47 -7.17 -16.83 10.23
CA GLY A 47 -7.93 -17.61 9.25
C GLY A 47 -7.75 -17.18 7.79
N PHE A 48 -7.10 -16.05 7.50
CA PHE A 48 -6.82 -15.65 6.12
C PHE A 48 -6.01 -16.72 5.36
N SER A 49 -5.10 -17.39 6.07
CA SER A 49 -4.29 -18.49 5.51
C SER A 49 -5.11 -19.64 4.90
N ASP A 50 -6.32 -19.87 5.37
CA ASP A 50 -7.16 -20.99 4.92
C ASP A 50 -7.67 -20.75 3.50
N ASP A 51 -7.88 -19.47 3.14
CA ASP A 51 -8.36 -19.03 1.83
C ASP A 51 -7.23 -18.63 0.86
N TYR A 52 -5.99 -18.54 1.32
CA TYR A 52 -4.84 -18.18 0.49
C TYR A 52 -4.27 -19.39 -0.27
N ARG A 53 -3.92 -19.22 -1.56
CA ARG A 53 -3.39 -20.30 -2.42
C ARG A 53 -2.06 -19.97 -3.10
N GLY A 54 -1.57 -18.76 -2.95
CA GLY A 54 -0.27 -18.38 -3.46
C GLY A 54 0.89 -19.10 -2.75
N LYS A 55 2.11 -18.76 -3.14
CA LYS A 55 3.31 -19.24 -2.49
C LYS A 55 3.29 -18.89 -1.00
N LYS A 56 3.75 -19.84 -0.16
CA LYS A 56 3.72 -19.67 1.31
C LYS A 56 4.43 -18.38 1.77
N THR A 57 5.50 -17.97 1.10
CA THR A 57 6.22 -16.72 1.39
C THR A 57 5.34 -15.49 1.23
N GLY A 58 4.49 -15.44 0.21
CA GLY A 58 3.53 -14.35 0.01
C GLY A 58 2.46 -14.24 1.10
N LEU A 59 2.43 -15.18 2.04
CA LEU A 59 1.61 -15.13 3.25
C LEU A 59 2.46 -14.85 4.50
N THR A 60 3.55 -15.63 4.68
CA THR A 60 4.36 -15.58 5.93
C THR A 60 5.25 -14.36 6.01
N GLU A 61 5.53 -13.73 4.88
CA GLU A 61 6.37 -12.55 4.78
C GLU A 61 5.57 -11.27 4.45
N ALA A 62 4.25 -11.38 4.28
CA ALA A 62 3.41 -10.25 3.85
C ALA A 62 3.24 -9.16 4.91
N ALA A 63 3.33 -9.49 6.19
CA ALA A 63 2.99 -8.57 7.28
C ALA A 63 3.72 -8.93 8.58
N ILE A 64 3.81 -7.95 9.49
CA ILE A 64 4.33 -8.22 10.84
C ILE A 64 3.36 -9.13 11.61
N SER A 65 3.88 -9.82 12.62
CA SER A 65 3.05 -10.65 13.49
C SER A 65 2.36 -9.81 14.57
N MET A 66 1.27 -10.33 15.15
CA MET A 66 0.62 -9.69 16.30
C MET A 66 1.59 -9.53 17.50
N SER A 67 2.58 -10.42 17.65
CA SER A 67 3.59 -10.33 18.72
C SER A 67 4.59 -9.21 18.51
N ASP A 68 4.76 -8.71 17.28
CA ASP A 68 5.69 -7.65 16.95
C ASP A 68 5.09 -6.25 17.13
N LEU A 69 3.77 -6.13 17.36
CA LEU A 69 3.09 -4.84 17.49
C LEU A 69 3.66 -3.98 18.62
N GLU A 70 3.83 -4.54 19.81
CA GLU A 70 4.38 -3.78 20.94
C GLU A 70 5.85 -3.41 20.76
N PRO A 71 6.75 -4.31 20.31
CA PRO A 71 8.10 -3.93 19.88
C PRO A 71 8.12 -2.83 18.80
N TYR A 72 7.28 -2.94 17.78
CA TYR A 72 7.13 -1.94 16.72
C TYR A 72 6.75 -0.56 17.26
N PHE A 73 5.66 -0.47 18.03
CA PHE A 73 5.22 0.79 18.61
C PHE A 73 6.25 1.39 19.56
N LYS A 74 6.92 0.55 20.35
CA LYS A 74 8.00 1.00 21.24
C LYS A 74 9.12 1.67 20.43
N LYS A 75 9.65 0.95 19.43
CA LYS A 75 10.73 1.46 18.56
C LYS A 75 10.31 2.75 17.85
N ALA A 76 9.12 2.77 17.24
CA ALA A 76 8.62 3.94 16.50
C ALA A 76 8.47 5.18 17.41
N ASN A 77 7.95 5.00 18.63
CA ASN A 77 7.83 6.11 19.59
C ASN A 77 9.18 6.59 20.16
N GLU A 78 10.14 5.68 20.34
CA GLU A 78 11.53 6.04 20.69
C GLU A 78 12.13 6.92 19.59
N MET A 79 11.97 6.55 18.33
CA MET A 79 12.46 7.33 17.19
C MET A 79 11.75 8.68 17.08
N LYS A 80 10.43 8.70 17.25
CA LYS A 80 9.63 9.94 17.25
C LYS A 80 10.12 10.93 18.32
N THR A 81 10.45 10.43 19.49
CA THR A 81 10.98 11.26 20.58
C THR A 81 12.41 11.72 20.29
N LYS A 82 13.27 10.81 19.84
CA LYS A 82 14.69 11.07 19.59
C LYS A 82 14.93 12.13 18.51
N TYR A 83 14.11 12.14 17.48
CA TYR A 83 14.27 13.00 16.31
C TYR A 83 13.27 14.18 16.25
N ALA A 84 12.54 14.45 17.34
CA ALA A 84 11.47 15.46 17.39
C ALA A 84 11.89 16.85 16.90
N ASP A 85 13.15 17.27 17.16
CA ASP A 85 13.70 18.58 16.76
C ASP A 85 14.21 18.60 15.30
N GLN A 86 14.23 17.46 14.59
CA GLN A 86 14.83 17.34 13.26
C GLN A 86 13.83 16.97 12.19
N ILE A 87 12.85 16.11 12.50
CA ILE A 87 11.86 15.62 11.56
C ILE A 87 10.58 15.20 12.29
N GLN A 88 9.42 15.50 11.71
CA GLN A 88 8.14 15.05 12.25
C GLN A 88 7.89 13.58 11.86
N ILE A 89 7.91 12.68 12.84
CA ILE A 89 7.63 11.25 12.59
C ILE A 89 6.14 10.96 12.82
N GLN A 90 5.50 10.37 11.80
CA GLN A 90 4.17 9.79 11.86
C GLN A 90 4.30 8.27 12.04
N ILE A 91 3.38 7.67 12.80
CA ILE A 91 3.37 6.24 13.06
C ILE A 91 2.05 5.68 12.58
N GLY A 92 2.08 4.59 11.84
CA GLY A 92 0.88 3.97 11.30
C GLY A 92 1.11 2.60 10.73
N PHE A 93 0.15 2.17 9.93
CA PHE A 93 0.16 0.90 9.25
C PHE A 93 -0.22 1.07 7.79
N GLU A 94 0.34 0.21 6.95
CA GLU A 94 -0.27 -0.16 5.69
C GLU A 94 -1.19 -1.35 5.96
N VAL A 95 -2.50 -1.13 5.79
CA VAL A 95 -3.55 -2.08 6.15
C VAL A 95 -4.09 -2.72 4.89
N ASP A 96 -4.06 -4.05 4.83
CA ASP A 96 -4.67 -4.79 3.73
C ASP A 96 -6.20 -4.77 3.80
N TYR A 97 -6.83 -4.42 2.68
CA TYR A 97 -8.26 -4.57 2.54
C TYR A 97 -8.61 -5.98 2.05
N LEU A 98 -9.28 -6.73 2.92
CA LEU A 98 -9.76 -8.09 2.68
C LEU A 98 -11.28 -8.10 2.89
N PRO A 99 -12.09 -8.22 1.83
CA PRO A 99 -13.55 -8.06 1.90
C PRO A 99 -14.27 -8.91 2.95
N GLU A 100 -13.84 -10.16 3.13
CA GLU A 100 -14.46 -11.08 4.09
C GLU A 100 -13.97 -10.88 5.52
N PHE A 101 -12.92 -10.06 5.73
CA PHE A 101 -12.29 -9.81 7.02
C PHE A 101 -12.49 -8.38 7.53
N THR A 102 -13.43 -7.62 6.98
CA THR A 102 -13.69 -6.22 7.36
C THR A 102 -13.98 -6.04 8.85
N ASN A 103 -14.69 -6.98 9.47
CA ASN A 103 -14.97 -6.96 10.92
C ASN A 103 -13.68 -7.12 11.74
N TRP A 104 -12.75 -7.99 11.30
CA TRP A 104 -11.46 -8.14 11.97
C TRP A 104 -10.62 -6.89 11.78
N THR A 105 -10.55 -6.36 10.57
CA THR A 105 -9.81 -5.11 10.26
C THR A 105 -10.34 -3.95 11.09
N LYS A 106 -11.66 -3.82 11.22
CA LYS A 106 -12.29 -2.79 12.05
C LYS A 106 -11.91 -2.95 13.53
N ALA A 107 -11.97 -4.16 14.07
CA ALA A 107 -11.58 -4.43 15.46
C ALA A 107 -10.09 -4.12 15.70
N PHE A 108 -9.21 -4.51 14.77
CA PHE A 108 -7.79 -4.15 14.81
C PHE A 108 -7.57 -2.63 14.80
N LEU A 109 -8.26 -1.91 13.94
CA LEU A 109 -8.16 -0.46 13.85
C LEU A 109 -8.77 0.22 15.11
N ASP A 110 -9.84 -0.30 15.69
CA ASP A 110 -10.41 0.23 16.92
C ASP A 110 -9.45 0.07 18.11
N GLU A 111 -8.67 -1.02 18.16
CA GLU A 111 -7.68 -1.28 19.20
C GLU A 111 -6.38 -0.47 19.02
N TYR A 112 -5.80 -0.52 17.82
CA TYR A 112 -4.47 0.05 17.56
C TYR A 112 -4.50 1.43 16.89
N GLY A 113 -5.59 1.81 16.24
CA GLY A 113 -5.76 3.09 15.55
C GLY A 113 -5.57 4.32 16.46
N PRO A 114 -5.98 4.31 17.75
CA PRO A 114 -5.67 5.43 18.65
C PRO A 114 -4.17 5.73 18.83
N ARG A 115 -3.30 4.77 18.52
CA ARG A 115 -1.84 4.89 18.61
C ARG A 115 -1.19 5.34 17.30
N THR A 116 -1.97 5.46 16.24
CA THR A 116 -1.48 5.78 14.88
C THR A 116 -1.91 7.18 14.45
N THR A 117 -1.16 7.76 13.53
CA THR A 117 -1.43 9.11 12.98
C THR A 117 -1.45 9.14 11.47
N ASP A 118 -1.00 8.07 10.78
CA ASP A 118 -0.93 8.02 9.33
C ASP A 118 -1.02 6.58 8.82
N ASN A 119 -2.23 6.13 8.49
CA ASN A 119 -2.47 4.79 7.96
C ASN A 119 -2.79 4.82 6.46
N ILE A 120 -2.38 3.77 5.76
CA ILE A 120 -2.64 3.51 4.34
C ILE A 120 -3.58 2.31 4.23
N LEU A 121 -4.51 2.35 3.29
CA LEU A 121 -5.39 1.24 2.92
C LEU A 121 -4.98 0.71 1.57
N SER A 122 -4.52 -0.53 1.52
CA SER A 122 -3.94 -1.14 0.32
C SER A 122 -4.66 -2.42 -0.09
N VAL A 123 -4.48 -2.82 -1.34
CA VAL A 123 -4.98 -4.07 -1.90
C VAL A 123 -3.80 -4.85 -2.45
N HIS A 124 -3.28 -5.80 -1.66
CA HIS A 124 -2.22 -6.73 -2.07
C HIS A 124 -2.78 -8.11 -2.44
N PHE A 125 -4.02 -8.41 -2.06
CA PHE A 125 -4.62 -9.71 -2.31
C PHE A 125 -5.93 -9.60 -3.06
N LEU A 126 -6.10 -10.44 -4.08
CA LEU A 126 -7.35 -10.57 -4.84
C LEU A 126 -7.86 -12.00 -4.78
N LYS A 127 -9.18 -12.17 -4.78
CA LYS A 127 -9.78 -13.48 -5.05
C LYS A 127 -9.78 -13.77 -6.54
N GLY A 128 -9.12 -14.87 -6.92
CA GLY A 128 -9.24 -15.44 -8.24
C GLY A 128 -10.66 -16.03 -8.47
N ARG A 129 -10.94 -16.46 -9.70
CA ARG A 129 -12.21 -17.15 -10.03
C ARG A 129 -12.35 -18.51 -9.37
N ASP A 130 -11.24 -19.06 -8.87
CA ASP A 130 -11.20 -20.27 -8.05
C ASP A 130 -11.74 -20.06 -6.62
N GLY A 131 -12.04 -18.80 -6.25
CA GLY A 131 -12.55 -18.41 -4.94
C GLY A 131 -11.49 -18.25 -3.86
N HIS A 132 -10.20 -18.36 -4.20
CA HIS A 132 -9.08 -18.23 -3.26
C HIS A 132 -8.33 -16.91 -3.44
N TYR A 133 -7.70 -16.44 -2.37
CA TYR A 133 -6.84 -15.25 -2.41
C TYR A 133 -5.47 -15.56 -2.99
N TRP A 134 -4.99 -14.64 -3.80
CA TRP A 134 -3.67 -14.60 -4.42
C TRP A 134 -3.04 -13.25 -4.21
N CYS A 135 -1.74 -13.22 -3.92
CA CYS A 135 -1.00 -11.96 -3.83
C CYS A 135 -0.77 -11.39 -5.24
N VAL A 136 -1.07 -10.09 -5.42
CA VAL A 136 -0.95 -9.43 -6.74
C VAL A 136 0.49 -9.11 -7.09
N ASP A 137 1.38 -9.13 -6.10
CA ASP A 137 2.71 -8.54 -6.24
C ASP A 137 3.85 -9.36 -5.61
N ASP A 138 3.61 -10.61 -5.19
CA ASP A 138 4.67 -11.48 -4.66
C ASP A 138 5.51 -12.09 -5.79
N THR A 139 4.97 -13.04 -6.54
CA THR A 139 5.71 -13.73 -7.59
C THR A 139 5.02 -13.70 -8.95
N LEU A 140 5.84 -13.76 -10.03
CA LEU A 140 5.33 -13.92 -11.40
C LEU A 140 4.46 -15.17 -11.54
N ALA A 141 4.85 -16.27 -10.88
CA ALA A 141 4.12 -17.55 -10.96
C ALA A 141 2.73 -17.45 -10.32
N ASP A 142 2.63 -16.85 -9.14
CA ASP A 142 1.33 -16.68 -8.45
C ASP A 142 0.43 -15.70 -9.21
N PHE A 143 0.99 -14.59 -9.69
CA PHE A 143 0.25 -13.65 -10.52
C PHE A 143 -0.30 -14.31 -11.79
N GLN A 144 0.54 -15.11 -12.49
CA GLN A 144 0.10 -15.82 -13.68
C GLN A 144 -0.97 -16.86 -13.37
N THR A 145 -0.72 -17.75 -12.41
CA THR A 145 -1.59 -18.90 -12.11
C THR A 145 -2.86 -18.47 -11.41
N GLY A 146 -2.74 -17.63 -10.41
CA GLY A 146 -3.83 -17.26 -9.53
C GLY A 146 -4.72 -16.15 -10.06
N LEU A 147 -4.17 -15.30 -10.91
CA LEU A 147 -4.86 -14.12 -11.39
C LEU A 147 -4.92 -14.10 -12.93
N LEU A 148 -3.82 -13.84 -13.63
CA LEU A 148 -3.86 -13.53 -15.05
C LEU A 148 -4.50 -14.65 -15.90
N SER A 149 -4.13 -15.92 -15.70
CA SER A 149 -4.66 -17.04 -16.48
C SER A 149 -6.13 -17.36 -16.21
N GLN A 150 -6.68 -16.83 -15.13
CA GLN A 150 -8.10 -17.01 -14.79
C GLN A 150 -9.02 -15.99 -15.48
N PHE A 151 -8.46 -15.00 -16.17
CA PHE A 151 -9.21 -13.95 -16.88
C PHE A 151 -8.91 -13.98 -18.36
N GLN A 152 -9.83 -13.46 -19.18
CA GLN A 152 -9.70 -13.47 -20.63
C GLN A 152 -8.61 -12.51 -21.13
N ASP A 153 -8.44 -11.39 -20.42
CA ASP A 153 -7.53 -10.31 -20.78
C ASP A 153 -7.14 -9.51 -19.53
N SER A 154 -6.16 -8.64 -19.68
CA SER A 154 -5.68 -7.76 -18.61
C SER A 154 -6.74 -6.74 -18.15
N GLN A 155 -7.63 -6.29 -19.03
CA GLN A 155 -8.69 -5.33 -18.67
C GLN A 155 -9.71 -5.94 -17.70
N SER A 156 -10.03 -7.22 -17.86
CA SER A 156 -10.89 -7.96 -16.93
C SER A 156 -10.25 -8.12 -15.55
N LEU A 157 -8.93 -8.34 -15.50
CA LEU A 157 -8.17 -8.39 -14.25
C LEU A 157 -8.08 -7.00 -13.59
N TYR A 158 -7.83 -5.94 -14.38
CA TYR A 158 -7.83 -4.56 -13.89
C TYR A 158 -9.18 -4.17 -13.31
N ARG A 159 -10.27 -4.59 -13.95
CA ARG A 159 -11.62 -4.36 -13.44
C ARG A 159 -11.80 -4.96 -12.05
N LEU A 160 -11.45 -6.22 -11.86
CA LEU A 160 -11.53 -6.89 -10.54
C LEU A 160 -10.75 -6.11 -9.47
N TYR A 161 -9.52 -5.69 -9.81
CA TYR A 161 -8.67 -4.92 -8.90
C TYR A 161 -9.32 -3.59 -8.52
N PHE A 162 -9.77 -2.80 -9.50
CA PHE A 162 -10.41 -1.51 -9.24
C PHE A 162 -11.74 -1.64 -8.50
N GLU A 163 -12.53 -2.68 -8.78
CA GLU A 163 -13.74 -2.97 -8.01
C GLU A 163 -13.41 -3.24 -6.54
N GLN A 164 -12.34 -3.97 -6.23
CA GLN A 164 -11.90 -4.17 -4.85
C GLN A 164 -11.38 -2.87 -4.20
N VAL A 165 -10.59 -2.07 -4.91
CA VAL A 165 -10.17 -0.74 -4.43
C VAL A 165 -11.39 0.15 -4.18
N ASN A 166 -12.38 0.17 -5.09
CA ASN A 166 -13.61 0.94 -4.89
C ASN A 166 -14.39 0.48 -3.66
N ARG A 167 -14.48 -0.83 -3.45
CA ARG A 167 -15.12 -1.42 -2.28
C ARG A 167 -14.40 -1.05 -0.98
N SER A 168 -13.06 -1.08 -0.97
CA SER A 168 -12.25 -0.74 0.22
C SER A 168 -12.55 0.67 0.76
N ILE A 169 -12.87 1.61 -0.12
CA ILE A 169 -13.19 2.99 0.24
C ILE A 169 -14.61 3.12 0.81
N ARG A 170 -15.53 2.23 0.39
CA ARG A 170 -16.96 2.31 0.71
C ARG A 170 -17.35 1.47 1.93
N ASP A 171 -16.61 0.41 2.22
CA ASP A 171 -16.87 -0.45 3.36
C ASP A 171 -16.56 0.28 4.69
N ASP A 172 -17.36 0.01 5.71
CA ASP A 172 -17.19 0.59 7.05
C ASP A 172 -16.04 -0.10 7.80
N LEU A 173 -14.89 0.53 7.81
CA LEU A 173 -13.74 0.12 8.62
C LEU A 173 -13.63 0.86 9.95
N GLY A 174 -14.69 1.54 10.38
CA GLY A 174 -14.76 2.22 11.68
C GLY A 174 -14.12 3.61 11.71
N LYS A 175 -14.04 4.16 12.91
CA LYS A 175 -13.56 5.53 13.17
C LYS A 175 -12.10 5.75 12.76
N PHE A 176 -11.28 4.70 12.84
CA PHE A 176 -9.86 4.75 12.55
C PHE A 176 -9.50 4.22 11.16
N ALA A 177 -10.49 4.14 10.26
CA ALA A 177 -10.26 3.77 8.86
C ALA A 177 -9.12 4.60 8.25
N PRO A 178 -8.18 3.96 7.52
CA PRO A 178 -7.07 4.67 6.90
C PRO A 178 -7.54 5.80 5.99
N GLN A 179 -6.86 6.94 6.05
CA GLN A 179 -7.24 8.13 5.29
C GLN A 179 -6.51 8.23 3.95
N ARG A 180 -5.55 7.36 3.68
CA ARG A 180 -4.78 7.34 2.44
C ARG A 180 -4.97 6.01 1.73
N ILE A 181 -5.23 6.06 0.42
CA ILE A 181 -5.39 4.88 -0.43
C ILE A 181 -4.04 4.57 -1.06
N GLY A 182 -3.54 3.36 -0.80
CA GLY A 182 -2.23 2.88 -1.25
C GLY A 182 -2.20 2.61 -2.76
N HIS A 183 -1.07 2.77 -3.36
CA HIS A 183 -0.62 2.38 -4.71
C HIS A 183 -1.69 1.74 -5.64
N MET A 184 -2.79 2.45 -5.89
CA MET A 184 -4.02 1.92 -6.52
C MET A 184 -3.89 1.36 -7.95
N THR A 185 -2.68 1.23 -8.47
CA THR A 185 -2.40 0.49 -9.73
C THR A 185 -1.33 -0.59 -9.55
N LEU A 186 -1.16 -1.12 -8.33
CA LEU A 186 -0.19 -2.17 -8.01
C LEU A 186 -0.37 -3.43 -8.89
N ILE A 187 -1.59 -3.69 -9.35
CA ILE A 187 -1.92 -4.78 -10.29
C ILE A 187 -1.06 -4.76 -11.57
N LYS A 188 -0.41 -3.64 -11.88
CA LYS A 188 0.50 -3.47 -13.01
C LYS A 188 1.97 -3.80 -12.69
N LYS A 189 2.28 -4.30 -11.48
CA LYS A 189 3.67 -4.59 -11.07
C LYS A 189 4.45 -5.47 -12.06
N PHE A 190 3.76 -6.37 -12.75
CA PHE A 190 4.35 -7.30 -13.72
C PHE A 190 3.94 -7.02 -15.17
N GLN A 191 3.53 -5.77 -15.47
CA GLN A 191 2.95 -5.41 -16.77
C GLN A 191 3.89 -5.67 -17.95
N ASP A 192 5.18 -5.38 -17.81
CA ASP A 192 6.15 -5.55 -18.91
C ASP A 192 6.46 -7.03 -19.15
N HIS A 193 6.56 -7.83 -18.08
CA HIS A 193 6.81 -9.28 -18.19
C HIS A 193 5.68 -9.98 -18.94
N PHE A 194 4.45 -9.71 -18.59
CA PHE A 194 3.27 -10.35 -19.18
C PHE A 194 2.68 -9.59 -20.36
N ARG A 195 3.29 -8.46 -20.75
CA ARG A 195 2.80 -7.58 -21.82
C ARG A 195 1.34 -7.21 -21.63
N LEU A 196 1.02 -6.80 -20.40
CA LEU A 196 -0.33 -6.33 -20.07
C LEU A 196 -0.62 -5.01 -20.80
N ASP A 197 -1.90 -4.69 -20.97
CA ASP A 197 -2.28 -3.40 -21.53
C ASP A 197 -1.73 -2.25 -20.69
N SER A 198 -1.01 -1.33 -21.33
CA SER A 198 -0.46 -0.15 -20.66
C SER A 198 -1.54 0.89 -20.33
N ALA A 199 -2.58 0.99 -21.16
CA ALA A 199 -3.73 1.85 -20.95
C ALA A 199 -4.93 1.09 -20.37
N PHE A 200 -5.77 1.79 -19.62
CA PHE A 200 -7.02 1.24 -19.12
C PHE A 200 -8.17 1.46 -20.11
N SER A 201 -9.09 0.49 -20.20
CA SER A 201 -10.29 0.63 -21.01
C SER A 201 -11.20 1.76 -20.50
N PRO A 202 -12.11 2.31 -21.35
CA PRO A 202 -13.08 3.31 -20.90
C PRO A 202 -13.91 2.86 -19.70
N GLU A 203 -14.27 1.57 -19.63
CA GLU A 203 -15.01 0.97 -18.52
C GLU A 203 -14.19 1.00 -17.23
N ASN A 204 -12.93 0.61 -17.29
CA ASN A 204 -12.02 0.66 -16.15
C ASN A 204 -11.76 2.10 -15.69
N LEU A 205 -11.61 3.04 -16.62
CA LEU A 205 -11.51 4.47 -16.29
C LEU A 205 -12.79 5.01 -15.66
N GLY A 206 -13.95 4.47 -16.00
CA GLY A 206 -15.21 4.77 -15.32
C GLY A 206 -15.16 4.38 -13.84
N ILE A 207 -14.69 3.15 -13.53
CA ILE A 207 -14.51 2.69 -12.13
C ILE A 207 -13.48 3.56 -11.40
N VAL A 208 -12.37 3.88 -12.06
CA VAL A 208 -11.34 4.78 -11.49
C VAL A 208 -11.93 6.16 -11.18
N SER A 209 -12.78 6.70 -12.05
CA SER A 209 -13.47 7.97 -11.79
C SER A 209 -14.35 7.87 -10.53
N ASP A 210 -15.10 6.78 -10.37
CA ASP A 210 -15.94 6.56 -9.18
C ASP A 210 -15.10 6.42 -7.89
N ILE A 211 -13.93 5.76 -7.98
CA ILE A 211 -12.95 5.68 -6.89
C ILE A 211 -12.48 7.10 -6.50
N LEU A 212 -12.03 7.88 -7.46
CA LEU A 212 -11.50 9.22 -7.20
C LEU A 212 -12.58 10.17 -6.64
N LEU A 213 -13.81 10.07 -7.12
CA LEU A 213 -14.94 10.82 -6.57
C LEU A 213 -15.25 10.40 -5.13
N ALA A 214 -15.18 9.12 -4.81
CA ALA A 214 -15.36 8.62 -3.45
C ALA A 214 -14.24 9.11 -2.51
N ILE A 215 -12.96 9.04 -2.95
CA ILE A 215 -11.81 9.58 -2.21
C ILE A 215 -12.03 11.07 -1.91
N LYS A 216 -12.39 11.85 -2.92
CA LYS A 216 -12.64 13.29 -2.77
C LYS A 216 -13.80 13.57 -1.80
N SER A 217 -14.92 12.89 -1.96
CA SER A 217 -16.12 13.12 -1.13
C SER A 217 -15.90 12.80 0.35
N GLN A 218 -15.01 11.84 0.64
CA GLN A 218 -14.63 11.45 2.00
C GLN A 218 -13.43 12.25 2.54
N GLY A 219 -12.84 13.17 1.77
CA GLY A 219 -11.67 13.94 2.16
C GLY A 219 -10.40 13.10 2.32
N ARG A 220 -10.36 11.92 1.71
CA ARG A 220 -9.19 11.01 1.76
C ARG A 220 -8.10 11.48 0.79
N GLN A 221 -6.94 10.83 0.88
CA GLN A 221 -5.72 11.12 0.13
C GLN A 221 -5.32 9.91 -0.74
N LEU A 222 -4.49 10.16 -1.74
CA LEU A 222 -3.82 9.10 -2.50
C LEU A 222 -2.36 8.98 -2.09
N ASP A 223 -1.86 7.76 -2.06
CA ASP A 223 -0.44 7.45 -2.03
C ASP A 223 0.15 7.64 -3.43
N LEU A 224 1.06 8.58 -3.59
CA LEU A 224 1.85 8.78 -4.81
C LEU A 224 3.13 7.95 -4.66
N ASN A 225 3.02 6.68 -4.98
CA ASN A 225 4.03 5.67 -4.68
C ASN A 225 5.04 5.54 -5.82
N ALA A 226 6.30 5.75 -5.50
CA ALA A 226 7.38 5.71 -6.48
C ALA A 226 7.99 4.31 -6.69
N ALA A 227 7.61 3.30 -5.88
CA ALA A 227 8.25 1.98 -5.92
C ALA A 227 8.24 1.33 -7.30
N GLY A 228 7.12 1.44 -8.02
CA GLY A 228 6.97 0.81 -9.33
C GLY A 228 7.97 1.30 -10.39
N LEU A 229 8.49 2.53 -10.26
CA LEU A 229 9.56 3.06 -11.13
C LEU A 229 10.86 2.25 -11.03
N TYR A 230 11.05 1.53 -9.94
CA TYR A 230 12.25 0.75 -9.62
C TYR A 230 12.01 -0.76 -9.67
N LYS A 231 10.81 -1.18 -10.06
CA LYS A 231 10.50 -2.60 -10.28
C LYS A 231 10.73 -2.94 -11.76
N LYS A 232 11.61 -3.91 -11.99
CA LYS A 232 12.08 -4.34 -13.32
C LYS A 232 10.96 -4.55 -14.36
N ASP A 233 9.83 -5.09 -13.91
CA ASP A 233 8.74 -5.50 -14.77
C ASP A 233 7.52 -4.54 -14.70
N CYS A 234 7.71 -3.32 -14.09
CA CYS A 234 6.68 -2.30 -13.95
C CYS A 234 7.04 -0.99 -14.65
N ASN A 235 8.16 -0.37 -14.25
CA ASN A 235 8.70 0.88 -14.79
C ASN A 235 7.72 2.07 -14.77
N GLU A 236 6.73 2.05 -13.87
CA GLU A 236 5.68 3.05 -13.74
C GLU A 236 5.38 3.31 -12.25
N GLN A 237 5.09 4.55 -11.89
CA GLN A 237 4.65 4.86 -10.51
C GLN A 237 3.22 4.41 -10.26
N TYR A 238 2.84 4.29 -8.98
CA TYR A 238 1.47 4.00 -8.57
C TYR A 238 0.83 5.24 -7.88
N PRO A 239 -0.36 5.67 -8.33
CA PRO A 239 -1.07 5.20 -9.51
C PRO A 239 -0.39 5.64 -10.81
N SER A 240 -0.80 5.01 -11.93
CA SER A 240 -0.40 5.39 -13.28
C SER A 240 -0.63 6.87 -13.56
N LEU A 241 0.21 7.47 -14.43
CA LEU A 241 0.17 8.92 -14.74
C LEU A 241 -1.23 9.41 -15.11
N GLN A 242 -1.97 8.65 -15.90
CA GLN A 242 -3.35 9.01 -16.28
C GLN A 242 -4.25 9.22 -15.07
N ILE A 243 -4.15 8.36 -14.05
CA ILE A 243 -4.95 8.47 -12.82
C ILE A 243 -4.48 9.67 -11.97
N ILE A 244 -3.17 9.92 -11.93
CA ILE A 244 -2.61 11.10 -11.26
C ILE A 244 -3.19 12.40 -11.86
N GLU A 245 -3.26 12.49 -13.18
CA GLU A 245 -3.85 13.67 -13.84
C GLU A 245 -5.34 13.83 -13.50
N MET A 246 -6.10 12.73 -13.49
CA MET A 246 -7.50 12.74 -13.05
C MET A 246 -7.62 13.23 -11.59
N ALA A 247 -6.76 12.72 -10.69
CA ALA A 247 -6.73 13.11 -9.28
C ALA A 247 -6.37 14.61 -9.10
N ARG A 248 -5.43 15.12 -9.90
CA ARG A 248 -5.08 16.57 -9.93
C ARG A 248 -6.24 17.44 -10.32
N VAL A 249 -6.98 17.07 -11.38
CA VAL A 249 -8.18 17.79 -11.81
C VAL A 249 -9.22 17.86 -10.68
N LEU A 250 -9.37 16.76 -9.94
CA LEU A 250 -10.28 16.68 -8.79
C LEU A 250 -9.72 17.35 -7.52
N LYS A 251 -8.46 17.81 -7.54
CA LYS A 251 -7.75 18.38 -6.38
C LYS A 251 -7.69 17.42 -5.19
N ILE A 252 -7.51 16.14 -5.45
CA ILE A 252 -7.28 15.14 -4.40
C ILE A 252 -5.85 15.30 -3.87
N PRO A 253 -5.64 15.41 -2.56
CA PRO A 253 -4.30 15.45 -2.00
C PRO A 253 -3.56 14.15 -2.29
N MET A 254 -2.32 14.27 -2.78
CA MET A 254 -1.43 13.14 -3.03
C MET A 254 -0.21 13.26 -2.13
N ILE A 255 0.11 12.18 -1.44
CA ILE A 255 1.26 12.11 -0.53
C ILE A 255 2.30 11.22 -1.19
N TYR A 256 3.48 11.77 -1.42
CA TYR A 256 4.60 10.98 -1.92
C TYR A 256 4.99 9.89 -0.92
N GLY A 257 5.29 8.70 -1.42
CA GLY A 257 5.85 7.57 -0.71
C GLY A 257 6.89 6.85 -1.56
N SER A 258 8.05 6.56 -0.97
CA SER A 258 9.06 5.71 -1.64
C SER A 258 8.70 4.23 -1.57
N ASP A 259 7.86 3.85 -0.62
CA ASP A 259 7.57 2.46 -0.28
C ASP A 259 8.89 1.71 -0.01
N ALA A 260 9.69 2.36 0.84
CA ALA A 260 11.04 1.92 1.12
C ALA A 260 11.05 0.72 2.07
N HIS A 261 11.74 -0.33 1.67
CA HIS A 261 12.02 -1.53 2.46
C HIS A 261 13.50 -1.64 2.82
N SER A 262 14.28 -0.60 2.49
CA SER A 262 15.71 -0.48 2.80
C SER A 262 16.12 0.98 2.94
N VAL A 263 17.25 1.22 3.58
CA VAL A 263 17.86 2.57 3.62
C VAL A 263 18.10 3.08 2.19
N ALA A 264 18.47 2.22 1.25
CA ALA A 264 18.75 2.61 -0.13
C ALA A 264 17.53 3.22 -0.84
N ASP A 265 16.34 2.75 -0.49
CA ASP A 265 15.09 3.12 -1.17
C ASP A 265 14.50 4.46 -0.71
N ILE A 266 14.87 4.95 0.48
CA ILE A 266 14.34 6.21 1.02
C ILE A 266 14.58 7.37 0.04
N GLY A 267 13.50 8.06 -0.31
CA GLY A 267 13.51 9.24 -1.17
C GLY A 267 13.64 8.94 -2.66
N ARG A 268 13.64 7.66 -3.08
CA ARG A 268 13.70 7.29 -4.51
C ARG A 268 12.48 7.85 -5.25
N GLY A 269 12.73 8.43 -6.46
CA GLY A 269 11.64 8.99 -7.28
C GLY A 269 10.99 10.26 -6.72
N TYR A 270 11.51 10.85 -5.64
CA TYR A 270 11.05 12.15 -5.19
C TYR A 270 11.55 13.23 -6.15
N HIS A 271 10.62 13.86 -6.85
CA HIS A 271 10.89 15.03 -7.70
C HIS A 271 10.26 16.25 -7.02
N ALA A 272 11.11 17.24 -6.65
CA ALA A 272 10.68 18.47 -6.00
C ALA A 272 9.84 19.37 -6.90
#